data_fede12c2105fb662df41115976359a44
#
_entry.id   fede12c2105fb662df41115976359a44
#
_cell.length_a   1.000
_cell.length_b   1.000
_cell.length_c   1.000
_cell.angle_alpha   90.00
_cell.angle_beta   90.00
_cell.angle_gamma   90.00
#
_symmetry.space_group_name_H-M   'P 1'
#
loop_
_entity.id
_entity.type
_entity.pdbx_description
1 polymer ?
#
loop_
_entity_poly.entity_id
_entity_poly.type
_entity_poly.pdbx_seq_one_letter_code
_entity_poly.pdbx_strand_id
1 'polypeptide(L)'
;MFRKFESLIDVFRAHDETQPPASLFGYYWRYCRQAWPFLAALMVSGLFTSLIEVSILRFVGEIVDLLRQTTPERLLEDDGRLFLFMGLVILVLRPLAQLAHDLLVQQTIAPGMTNLIRWQTHRYVLRQSLTYFANDFAGRIASNIVQSAASLRDSTVQVIDALWFVTIFSASALAILAEADWRLTLPLAGWIVVYVATLAIFVPRIRRRSEILAHRRAVLTGRIVDSYTNIQAVKLFADLEREDEHAREALKAHTDDFQRQTRLITLMNLCVSSSNGALVVATGAVAIWLWTQNLTSLGQIAVAAGLAIRITTMSGWVMWTSIGIFDNVGQVQEGMRTIARPQTLVDAADAAELRVDEGEIRFEKVRFHYGKEGGVIDDLSFVIAPGEKVGLVGRSGAGKSTLVNLLLRFYDVESGRVLIDGQDVARVTQDSLRRQVGMVTQDTSLLHRSIADNILYGRPDAPREAMIAAAERAHAHAFIIGLADGEGRRGYETLVGERGVKLSGGQRQRVAIARVLLKNAPILVLDEATSALDSEVEAAIQESLYSLMEGKTVIAIAHRLSTIAAMDRLIVLEDGDIVETGTHQELLARGGIYAALWRRQSGGFLDARAA
;
A
#
# COMPACT_ATOMS: atom_id res chain seq x y z
N MET A 1 -8.51 2.71 -31.19
CA MET A 1 -8.29 4.06 -30.62
C MET A 1 -7.93 3.95 -29.14
N PHE A 2 -8.73 3.34 -28.26
CA PHE A 2 -8.49 3.24 -26.81
C PHE A 2 -7.13 2.64 -26.45
N ARG A 3 -6.76 1.48 -27.01
CA ARG A 3 -5.46 0.82 -26.72
C ARG A 3 -4.25 1.72 -26.92
N LYS A 4 -4.30 2.71 -27.83
CA LYS A 4 -3.19 3.66 -28.02
C LYS A 4 -3.06 4.60 -26.82
N PHE A 5 -4.18 5.05 -26.23
CA PHE A 5 -4.18 5.92 -25.06
C PHE A 5 -3.83 5.14 -23.78
N GLU A 6 -4.30 3.91 -23.66
CA GLU A 6 -4.01 3.00 -22.53
C GLU A 6 -2.52 2.68 -22.41
N SER A 7 -1.79 2.64 -23.54
CA SER A 7 -0.36 2.30 -23.58
C SER A 7 0.60 3.49 -23.47
N LEU A 8 0.09 4.73 -23.33
CA LEU A 8 0.93 5.93 -23.30
C LEU A 8 1.77 6.08 -22.03
N ILE A 9 1.29 5.57 -20.90
CA ILE A 9 2.05 5.53 -19.65
C ILE A 9 2.51 4.10 -19.40
N ASP A 10 3.81 3.87 -19.44
CA ASP A 10 4.37 2.59 -19.03
C ASP A 10 4.33 2.47 -17.50
N VAL A 11 3.43 1.61 -17.00
CA VAL A 11 3.20 1.33 -15.59
C VAL A 11 4.42 0.72 -14.91
N PHE A 12 5.19 -0.09 -15.65
CA PHE A 12 6.34 -0.84 -15.15
C PHE A 12 7.68 -0.17 -15.46
N ARG A 13 7.64 1.10 -15.86
CA ARG A 13 8.84 1.87 -16.17
C ARG A 13 9.91 1.74 -15.08
N ALA A 14 11.14 1.48 -15.51
CA ALA A 14 12.31 1.51 -14.62
C ALA A 14 12.42 2.88 -13.93
N HIS A 15 12.69 2.87 -12.65
CA HIS A 15 12.84 4.07 -11.83
C HIS A 15 13.90 3.86 -10.77
N ASP A 16 14.45 4.97 -10.27
CA ASP A 16 15.37 4.94 -9.14
C ASP A 16 14.65 4.45 -7.88
N GLU A 17 15.16 3.41 -7.26
CA GLU A 17 14.62 2.82 -6.03
C GLU A 17 14.98 3.64 -4.78
N THR A 18 15.24 4.94 -4.96
CA THR A 18 15.55 5.87 -3.88
C THR A 18 14.34 6.15 -3.00
N GLN A 19 14.61 6.51 -1.76
CA GLN A 19 13.56 6.88 -0.81
C GLN A 19 12.61 7.94 -1.40
N PRO A 20 11.29 7.73 -1.35
CA PRO A 20 10.32 8.76 -1.71
C PRO A 20 10.48 9.99 -0.83
N PRO A 21 10.37 11.22 -1.39
CA PRO A 21 10.52 12.45 -0.62
C PRO A 21 9.54 12.53 0.55
N ALA A 22 10.02 12.97 1.71
CA ALA A 22 9.19 13.17 2.89
C ALA A 22 8.34 14.45 2.83
N SER A 23 8.66 15.40 1.93
CA SER A 23 7.86 16.61 1.71
C SER A 23 6.71 16.33 0.74
N LEU A 24 5.53 16.88 1.03
CA LEU A 24 4.33 16.69 0.20
C LEU A 24 4.58 17.12 -1.25
N PHE A 25 5.15 18.32 -1.44
CA PHE A 25 5.47 18.84 -2.79
C PHE A 25 6.45 17.93 -3.53
N GLY A 26 7.53 17.50 -2.87
CA GLY A 26 8.51 16.58 -3.47
C GLY A 26 7.89 15.24 -3.85
N TYR A 27 6.97 14.73 -3.03
CA TYR A 27 6.26 13.48 -3.29
C TYR A 27 5.37 13.59 -4.53
N TYR A 28 4.56 14.66 -4.64
CA TYR A 28 3.77 14.94 -5.84
C TYR A 28 4.66 15.13 -7.07
N TRP A 29 5.73 15.91 -6.95
CA TRP A 29 6.65 16.18 -8.06
C TRP A 29 7.31 14.93 -8.61
N ARG A 30 7.71 13.99 -7.74
CA ARG A 30 8.32 12.71 -8.14
C ARG A 30 7.45 11.96 -9.14
N TYR A 31 6.13 11.91 -8.92
CA TYR A 31 5.21 11.15 -9.77
C TYR A 31 4.64 11.99 -10.91
N CYS A 32 4.26 13.24 -10.66
CA CYS A 32 3.72 14.14 -11.69
C CYS A 32 4.75 14.41 -12.79
N ARG A 33 6.04 14.51 -12.46
CA ARG A 33 7.12 14.66 -13.46
C ARG A 33 7.15 13.50 -14.45
N GLN A 34 6.75 12.30 -14.06
CA GLN A 34 6.74 11.13 -14.94
C GLN A 34 5.54 11.15 -15.90
N ALA A 35 4.44 11.79 -15.52
CA ALA A 35 3.22 11.93 -16.31
C ALA A 35 3.06 13.36 -16.90
N TRP A 36 4.05 14.25 -16.75
CA TRP A 36 3.99 15.65 -17.11
C TRP A 36 3.45 15.95 -18.52
N PRO A 37 3.83 15.21 -19.61
CA PRO A 37 3.31 15.53 -20.95
C PRO A 37 1.79 15.36 -21.03
N PHE A 38 1.24 14.38 -20.31
CA PHE A 38 -0.20 14.09 -20.29
C PHE A 38 -0.95 15.09 -19.42
N LEU A 39 -0.34 15.54 -18.32
CA LEU A 39 -0.90 16.62 -17.49
C LEU A 39 -0.91 17.95 -18.23
N ALA A 40 0.13 18.25 -19.00
CA ALA A 40 0.16 19.42 -19.88
C ALA A 40 -0.89 19.33 -21.00
N ALA A 41 -1.04 18.16 -21.64
CA ALA A 41 -2.09 17.92 -22.63
C ALA A 41 -3.49 18.09 -22.00
N LEU A 42 -3.69 17.68 -20.75
CA LEU A 42 -4.93 17.88 -20.01
C LEU A 42 -5.22 19.38 -19.80
N MET A 43 -4.21 20.19 -19.42
CA MET A 43 -4.36 21.65 -19.31
C MET A 43 -4.75 22.29 -20.64
N VAL A 44 -4.12 21.88 -21.74
CA VAL A 44 -4.46 22.36 -23.08
C VAL A 44 -5.88 21.95 -23.46
N SER A 45 -6.28 20.72 -23.21
CA SER A 45 -7.64 20.22 -23.45
C SER A 45 -8.67 21.01 -22.62
N GLY A 46 -8.40 21.27 -21.35
CA GLY A 46 -9.24 22.09 -20.47
C GLY A 46 -9.40 23.54 -20.96
N LEU A 47 -8.32 24.15 -21.50
CA LEU A 47 -8.37 25.46 -22.13
C LEU A 47 -9.36 25.47 -23.32
N PHE A 48 -9.20 24.51 -24.26
CA PHE A 48 -10.10 24.43 -25.43
C PHE A 48 -11.55 24.19 -25.02
N THR A 49 -11.80 23.31 -24.09
CA THR A 49 -13.15 23.04 -23.59
C THR A 49 -13.76 24.28 -22.94
N SER A 50 -13.00 25.04 -22.15
CA SER A 50 -13.47 26.29 -21.53
C SER A 50 -13.83 27.35 -22.58
N LEU A 51 -12.99 27.55 -23.61
CA LEU A 51 -13.23 28.51 -24.65
C LEU A 51 -14.46 28.15 -25.49
N ILE A 52 -14.67 26.88 -25.81
CA ILE A 52 -15.87 26.39 -26.52
C ILE A 52 -17.12 26.66 -25.67
N GLU A 53 -17.12 26.33 -24.39
CA GLU A 53 -18.27 26.57 -23.51
C GLU A 53 -18.66 28.05 -23.42
N VAL A 54 -17.67 28.94 -23.36
CA VAL A 54 -17.92 30.40 -23.35
C VAL A 54 -18.45 30.88 -24.71
N SER A 55 -17.91 30.34 -25.82
CA SER A 55 -18.36 30.69 -27.16
C SER A 55 -19.84 30.34 -27.42
N ILE A 56 -20.32 29.22 -26.83
CA ILE A 56 -21.74 28.85 -26.96
C ILE A 56 -22.66 29.91 -26.34
N LEU A 57 -22.28 30.50 -25.22
CA LEU A 57 -23.08 31.56 -24.60
C LEU A 57 -23.06 32.86 -25.45
N ARG A 58 -21.91 33.19 -26.08
CA ARG A 58 -21.81 34.28 -27.03
C ARG A 58 -22.74 34.05 -28.25
N PHE A 59 -22.79 32.83 -28.79
CA PHE A 59 -23.70 32.49 -29.90
C PHE A 59 -25.16 32.71 -29.52
N VAL A 60 -25.58 32.39 -28.30
CA VAL A 60 -26.96 32.67 -27.84
C VAL A 60 -27.26 34.17 -27.91
N GLY A 61 -26.33 35.03 -27.50
CA GLY A 61 -26.49 36.47 -27.58
C GLY A 61 -26.58 36.98 -29.02
N GLU A 62 -25.68 36.49 -29.88
CA GLU A 62 -25.67 36.85 -31.32
C GLU A 62 -26.98 36.45 -32.00
N ILE A 63 -27.50 35.25 -31.70
CA ILE A 63 -28.80 34.81 -32.24
C ILE A 63 -29.93 35.73 -31.77
N VAL A 64 -29.97 36.12 -30.49
CA VAL A 64 -31.01 37.04 -29.98
C VAL A 64 -30.96 38.41 -30.68
N ASP A 65 -29.77 38.95 -30.91
CA ASP A 65 -29.63 40.24 -31.57
C ASP A 65 -29.97 40.15 -33.07
N LEU A 66 -29.59 39.08 -33.78
CA LEU A 66 -29.96 38.81 -35.17
C LEU A 66 -31.48 38.67 -35.36
N LEU A 67 -32.16 37.93 -34.51
CA LEU A 67 -33.62 37.76 -34.56
C LEU A 67 -34.38 39.06 -34.39
N ARG A 68 -33.78 40.11 -33.80
CA ARG A 68 -34.36 41.43 -33.65
C ARG A 68 -34.13 42.32 -34.89
N GLN A 69 -33.02 42.11 -35.58
CA GLN A 69 -32.59 43.01 -36.68
C GLN A 69 -33.03 42.51 -38.05
N THR A 70 -33.27 41.21 -38.21
CA THR A 70 -33.52 40.55 -39.49
C THR A 70 -34.93 39.96 -39.55
N THR A 71 -35.55 40.01 -40.74
CA THR A 71 -36.85 39.34 -40.96
C THR A 71 -36.66 37.83 -41.14
N PRO A 72 -37.67 36.99 -40.78
CA PRO A 72 -37.54 35.51 -40.87
C PRO A 72 -37.14 35.00 -42.26
N GLU A 73 -37.53 35.72 -43.32
CA GLU A 73 -37.28 35.33 -44.71
C GLU A 73 -35.79 35.51 -45.11
N ARG A 74 -35.12 36.52 -44.58
CA ARG A 74 -33.71 36.85 -44.90
C ARG A 74 -32.70 36.23 -43.95
N LEU A 75 -33.13 35.77 -42.78
CA LEU A 75 -32.26 35.27 -41.72
C LEU A 75 -31.31 34.14 -42.17
N LEU A 76 -31.84 33.22 -42.99
CA LEU A 76 -31.04 32.10 -43.49
C LEU A 76 -30.19 32.47 -44.71
N GLU A 77 -30.64 33.43 -45.50
CA GLU A 77 -29.89 33.90 -46.68
C GLU A 77 -28.67 34.73 -46.27
N ASP A 78 -28.83 35.66 -45.32
CA ASP A 78 -27.78 36.58 -44.91
C ASP A 78 -26.80 35.93 -43.89
N ASP A 79 -27.33 35.21 -42.90
CA ASP A 79 -26.57 34.68 -41.73
C ASP A 79 -26.46 33.16 -41.68
N GLY A 80 -26.89 32.44 -42.72
CA GLY A 80 -26.87 30.98 -42.77
C GLY A 80 -25.48 30.36 -42.53
N ARG A 81 -24.40 31.03 -42.95
CA ARG A 81 -23.02 30.59 -42.70
C ARG A 81 -22.66 30.65 -41.19
N LEU A 82 -23.15 31.67 -40.49
CA LEU A 82 -22.94 31.82 -39.03
C LEU A 82 -23.66 30.69 -38.27
N PHE A 83 -24.90 30.38 -38.61
CA PHE A 83 -25.64 29.27 -38.02
C PHE A 83 -24.98 27.92 -38.30
N LEU A 84 -24.44 27.73 -39.51
CA LEU A 84 -23.70 26.52 -39.85
C LEU A 84 -22.40 26.39 -39.01
N PHE A 85 -21.68 27.51 -38.83
CA PHE A 85 -20.49 27.55 -37.98
C PHE A 85 -20.82 27.28 -36.52
N MET A 86 -21.86 27.90 -35.95
CA MET A 86 -22.35 27.64 -34.61
C MET A 86 -22.73 26.16 -34.43
N GLY A 87 -23.47 25.60 -35.41
CA GLY A 87 -23.82 24.18 -35.42
C GLY A 87 -22.59 23.27 -35.45
N LEU A 88 -21.58 23.59 -36.27
CA LEU A 88 -20.32 22.85 -36.35
C LEU A 88 -19.58 22.86 -35.00
N VAL A 89 -19.51 24.01 -34.35
CA VAL A 89 -18.85 24.12 -33.02
C VAL A 89 -19.57 23.29 -32.00
N ILE A 90 -20.89 23.33 -31.93
CA ILE A 90 -21.69 22.63 -30.91
C ILE A 90 -21.76 21.13 -31.18
N LEU A 91 -22.02 20.71 -32.44
CA LEU A 91 -22.27 19.32 -32.78
C LEU A 91 -21.00 18.49 -33.05
N VAL A 92 -19.90 19.15 -33.45
CA VAL A 92 -18.67 18.46 -33.84
C VAL A 92 -17.51 18.83 -32.92
N LEU A 93 -17.17 20.11 -32.82
CA LEU A 93 -15.96 20.55 -32.13
C LEU A 93 -16.05 20.28 -30.61
N ARG A 94 -17.18 20.59 -29.99
CA ARG A 94 -17.43 20.35 -28.56
C ARG A 94 -17.34 18.85 -28.17
N PRO A 95 -18.07 17.93 -28.83
CA PRO A 95 -17.95 16.51 -28.55
C PRO A 95 -16.54 15.95 -28.79
N LEU A 96 -15.82 16.43 -29.82
CA LEU A 96 -14.45 16.01 -30.08
C LEU A 96 -13.47 16.51 -28.99
N ALA A 97 -13.63 17.75 -28.54
CA ALA A 97 -12.83 18.28 -27.42
C ALA A 97 -13.09 17.51 -26.13
N GLN A 98 -14.37 17.21 -25.84
CA GLN A 98 -14.74 16.38 -24.69
C GLN A 98 -14.18 14.96 -24.80
N LEU A 99 -14.29 14.33 -25.97
CA LEU A 99 -13.72 13.01 -26.21
C LEU A 99 -12.19 13.00 -26.00
N ALA A 100 -11.48 14.02 -26.50
CA ALA A 100 -10.04 14.13 -26.30
C ALA A 100 -9.68 14.27 -24.81
N HIS A 101 -10.43 15.10 -24.08
CA HIS A 101 -10.29 15.25 -22.63
C HIS A 101 -10.54 13.92 -21.89
N ASP A 102 -11.64 13.24 -22.20
CA ASP A 102 -12.02 11.97 -21.56
C ASP A 102 -11.00 10.87 -21.87
N LEU A 103 -10.46 10.81 -23.08
CA LEU A 103 -9.40 9.86 -23.43
C LEU A 103 -8.12 10.10 -22.62
N LEU A 104 -7.74 11.35 -22.40
CA LEU A 104 -6.59 11.69 -21.55
C LEU A 104 -6.84 11.33 -20.10
N VAL A 105 -7.98 11.72 -19.53
CA VAL A 105 -8.30 11.47 -18.12
C VAL A 105 -8.55 9.99 -17.86
N GLN A 106 -9.52 9.38 -18.59
CA GLN A 106 -10.03 8.05 -18.25
C GLN A 106 -9.18 6.91 -18.79
N GLN A 107 -8.53 7.07 -19.95
CA GLN A 107 -7.77 5.99 -20.57
C GLN A 107 -6.26 6.09 -20.32
N THR A 108 -5.72 7.31 -20.18
CA THR A 108 -4.27 7.49 -20.01
C THR A 108 -3.90 7.74 -18.54
N ILE A 109 -4.44 8.81 -17.94
CA ILE A 109 -4.00 9.26 -16.61
C ILE A 109 -4.57 8.36 -15.52
N ALA A 110 -5.86 8.06 -15.55
CA ALA A 110 -6.50 7.31 -14.47
C ALA A 110 -5.88 5.92 -14.25
N PRO A 111 -5.79 5.01 -15.23
CA PRO A 111 -5.15 3.72 -15.02
C PRO A 111 -3.63 3.82 -14.98
N GLY A 112 -3.02 4.58 -15.91
CA GLY A 112 -1.58 4.63 -16.09
C GLY A 112 -0.85 5.22 -14.90
N MET A 113 -1.19 6.44 -14.49
CA MET A 113 -0.54 7.13 -13.37
C MET A 113 -0.81 6.41 -12.03
N THR A 114 -2.03 5.94 -11.79
CA THR A 114 -2.37 5.23 -10.55
C THR A 114 -1.54 3.97 -10.39
N ASN A 115 -1.47 3.12 -11.43
CA ASN A 115 -0.76 1.87 -11.35
C ASN A 115 0.77 2.06 -11.40
N LEU A 116 1.28 3.09 -12.07
CA LEU A 116 2.68 3.50 -11.98
C LEU A 116 3.09 3.80 -10.53
N ILE A 117 2.29 4.62 -9.83
CA ILE A 117 2.55 4.97 -8.43
C ILE A 117 2.46 3.72 -7.55
N ARG A 118 1.43 2.87 -7.72
CA ARG A 118 1.27 1.62 -6.98
C ARG A 118 2.47 0.70 -7.17
N TRP A 119 2.93 0.53 -8.40
CA TRP A 119 4.06 -0.34 -8.71
C TRP A 119 5.35 0.16 -8.05
N GLN A 120 5.67 1.44 -8.21
CA GLN A 120 6.88 2.02 -7.63
C GLN A 120 6.86 2.01 -6.10
N THR A 121 5.71 2.33 -5.48
CA THR A 121 5.56 2.29 -4.03
C THR A 121 5.59 0.87 -3.48
N HIS A 122 4.94 -0.09 -4.16
CA HIS A 122 4.99 -1.51 -3.79
C HIS A 122 6.42 -2.04 -3.81
N ARG A 123 7.17 -1.79 -4.88
CA ARG A 123 8.59 -2.21 -4.98
C ARG A 123 9.45 -1.63 -3.87
N TYR A 124 9.27 -0.35 -3.55
CA TYR A 124 9.99 0.32 -2.48
C TYR A 124 9.65 -0.27 -1.11
N VAL A 125 8.37 -0.46 -0.81
CA VAL A 125 7.90 -0.99 0.47
C VAL A 125 8.29 -2.46 0.65
N LEU A 126 8.25 -3.27 -0.41
CA LEU A 126 8.65 -4.69 -0.34
C LEU A 126 10.11 -4.87 0.13
N ARG A 127 10.98 -3.87 -0.10
CA ARG A 127 12.39 -3.88 0.32
C ARG A 127 12.62 -3.29 1.72
N GLN A 128 11.57 -2.98 2.46
CA GLN A 128 11.69 -2.56 3.85
C GLN A 128 12.11 -3.71 4.77
N SER A 129 12.68 -3.37 5.93
CA SER A 129 13.12 -4.35 6.93
C SER A 129 11.95 -5.10 7.58
N LEU A 130 12.23 -6.25 8.18
CA LEU A 130 11.23 -6.99 8.96
C LEU A 130 10.65 -6.15 10.10
N THR A 131 11.45 -5.30 10.73
CA THR A 131 11.01 -4.37 11.79
C THR A 131 9.92 -3.43 11.29
N TYR A 132 10.02 -2.96 10.05
CA TYR A 132 8.99 -2.13 9.45
C TYR A 132 7.64 -2.86 9.39
N PHE A 133 7.63 -4.12 8.93
CA PHE A 133 6.40 -4.91 8.83
C PHE A 133 5.89 -5.40 10.20
N ALA A 134 6.77 -5.63 11.16
CA ALA A 134 6.39 -6.01 12.53
C ALA A 134 5.71 -4.86 13.29
N ASN A 135 6.07 -3.61 13.00
CA ASN A 135 5.54 -2.42 13.66
C ASN A 135 4.28 -1.84 13.01
N ASP A 136 3.77 -2.46 11.94
CA ASP A 136 2.58 -1.99 11.22
C ASP A 136 1.73 -3.17 10.70
N PHE A 137 0.43 -2.98 10.60
CA PHE A 137 -0.47 -4.00 10.06
C PHE A 137 -0.34 -4.09 8.54
N ALA A 138 -0.14 -5.30 8.00
CA ALA A 138 -0.02 -5.54 6.57
C ALA A 138 -1.21 -4.97 5.76
N GLY A 139 -2.43 -5.09 6.27
CA GLY A 139 -3.64 -4.52 5.68
C GLY A 139 -3.61 -2.99 5.61
N ARG A 140 -3.05 -2.30 6.64
CA ARG A 140 -2.88 -0.84 6.63
C ARG A 140 -1.85 -0.41 5.60
N ILE A 141 -0.71 -1.09 5.54
CA ILE A 141 0.34 -0.83 4.54
C ILE A 141 -0.24 -0.98 3.12
N ALA A 142 -0.91 -2.10 2.84
CA ALA A 142 -1.52 -2.37 1.54
C ALA A 142 -2.59 -1.33 1.18
N SER A 143 -3.48 -0.98 2.12
CA SER A 143 -4.50 0.05 1.94
C SER A 143 -3.88 1.42 1.63
N ASN A 144 -2.83 1.80 2.35
CA ASN A 144 -2.13 3.06 2.13
C ASN A 144 -1.46 3.14 0.75
N ILE A 145 -0.86 2.05 0.27
CA ILE A 145 -0.28 1.98 -1.09
C ILE A 145 -1.37 2.15 -2.15
N VAL A 146 -2.48 1.43 -2.01
CA VAL A 146 -3.56 1.42 -3.01
C VAL A 146 -4.30 2.75 -3.05
N GLN A 147 -4.63 3.31 -1.87
CA GLN A 147 -5.46 4.52 -1.76
C GLN A 147 -4.65 5.79 -2.03
N SER A 148 -3.42 5.92 -1.49
CA SER A 148 -2.60 7.12 -1.71
C SER A 148 -2.26 7.34 -3.19
N ALA A 149 -2.07 6.25 -3.96
CA ALA A 149 -1.82 6.34 -5.39
C ALA A 149 -3.02 6.92 -6.16
N ALA A 150 -4.23 6.44 -5.86
CA ALA A 150 -5.45 6.98 -6.44
C ALA A 150 -5.68 8.44 -6.03
N SER A 151 -5.52 8.74 -4.74
CA SER A 151 -5.72 10.09 -4.20
C SER A 151 -4.72 11.11 -4.74
N LEU A 152 -3.45 10.71 -4.99
CA LEU A 152 -2.45 11.58 -5.61
C LEU A 152 -2.87 11.94 -7.06
N ARG A 153 -3.28 10.94 -7.85
CA ARG A 153 -3.79 11.17 -9.20
C ARG A 153 -5.04 12.05 -9.17
N ASP A 154 -6.04 11.71 -8.32
CA ASP A 154 -7.31 12.42 -8.27
C ASP A 154 -7.13 13.88 -7.87
N SER A 155 -6.34 14.16 -6.84
CA SER A 155 -6.05 15.54 -6.44
C SER A 155 -5.31 16.30 -7.54
N THR A 156 -4.39 15.67 -8.27
CA THR A 156 -3.67 16.30 -9.39
C THR A 156 -4.62 16.64 -10.53
N VAL A 157 -5.47 15.70 -10.95
CA VAL A 157 -6.46 15.91 -12.01
C VAL A 157 -7.48 16.95 -11.58
N GLN A 158 -8.01 16.86 -10.36
CA GLN A 158 -9.00 17.81 -9.83
C GLN A 158 -8.46 19.23 -9.74
N VAL A 159 -7.18 19.42 -9.38
CA VAL A 159 -6.54 20.75 -9.38
C VAL A 159 -6.50 21.31 -10.80
N ILE A 160 -6.13 20.50 -11.80
CA ILE A 160 -6.09 20.92 -13.20
C ILE A 160 -7.51 21.22 -13.69
N ASP A 161 -8.44 20.31 -13.54
CA ASP A 161 -9.79 20.46 -14.08
C ASP A 161 -10.59 21.58 -13.40
N ALA A 162 -10.55 21.64 -12.04
CA ALA A 162 -11.33 22.62 -11.32
C ALA A 162 -10.72 24.02 -11.35
N LEU A 163 -9.44 24.17 -10.96
CA LEU A 163 -8.83 25.49 -10.83
C LEU A 163 -8.52 26.09 -12.20
N TRP A 164 -7.99 25.30 -13.14
CA TRP A 164 -7.62 25.76 -14.45
C TRP A 164 -8.86 26.13 -15.28
N PHE A 165 -9.82 25.20 -15.38
CA PHE A 165 -11.06 25.41 -16.13
C PHE A 165 -11.84 26.63 -15.60
N VAL A 166 -12.03 26.71 -14.26
CA VAL A 166 -12.78 27.83 -13.65
C VAL A 166 -12.06 29.16 -13.82
N THR A 167 -10.72 29.17 -13.73
CA THR A 167 -9.94 30.40 -13.93
C THR A 167 -10.11 30.92 -15.37
N ILE A 168 -9.98 30.04 -16.36
CA ILE A 168 -10.13 30.42 -17.78
C ILE A 168 -11.57 30.84 -18.05
N PHE A 169 -12.56 30.07 -17.59
CA PHE A 169 -13.95 30.38 -17.81
C PHE A 169 -14.33 31.73 -17.18
N SER A 170 -13.93 32.00 -15.94
CA SER A 170 -14.21 33.25 -15.25
C SER A 170 -13.50 34.45 -15.89
N ALA A 171 -12.25 34.28 -16.32
CA ALA A 171 -11.51 35.31 -17.03
C ALA A 171 -12.17 35.63 -18.40
N SER A 172 -12.56 34.59 -19.14
CA SER A 172 -13.28 34.77 -20.43
C SER A 172 -14.66 35.42 -20.26
N ALA A 173 -15.39 35.02 -19.19
CA ALA A 173 -16.68 35.62 -18.85
C ALA A 173 -16.53 37.12 -18.52
N LEU A 174 -15.54 37.49 -17.73
CA LEU A 174 -15.23 38.89 -17.41
C LEU A 174 -14.87 39.68 -18.68
N ALA A 175 -14.08 39.10 -19.59
CA ALA A 175 -13.71 39.74 -20.84
C ALA A 175 -14.94 40.03 -21.71
N ILE A 176 -15.82 39.04 -21.90
CA ILE A 176 -17.06 39.20 -22.68
C ILE A 176 -18.00 40.26 -22.07
N LEU A 177 -18.14 40.23 -20.74
CA LEU A 177 -18.96 41.26 -20.07
C LEU A 177 -18.35 42.67 -20.19
N ALA A 178 -17.01 42.78 -20.15
CA ALA A 178 -16.30 44.04 -20.34
C ALA A 178 -16.41 44.60 -21.76
N GLU A 179 -16.41 43.70 -22.78
CA GLU A 179 -16.66 44.09 -24.19
C GLU A 179 -18.06 44.70 -24.35
N ALA A 180 -19.06 44.21 -23.65
CA ALA A 180 -20.41 44.75 -23.68
C ALA A 180 -20.53 46.08 -22.92
N ASP A 181 -20.22 46.07 -21.64
CA ASP A 181 -20.06 47.25 -20.78
C ASP A 181 -19.30 46.84 -19.50
N TRP A 182 -18.30 47.62 -19.11
CA TRP A 182 -17.47 47.31 -17.94
C TRP A 182 -18.27 47.19 -16.64
N ARG A 183 -19.42 47.84 -16.51
CA ARG A 183 -20.31 47.78 -15.33
C ARG A 183 -20.94 46.42 -15.16
N LEU A 184 -21.12 45.64 -16.22
CA LEU A 184 -21.59 44.27 -16.18
C LEU A 184 -20.59 43.32 -15.51
N THR A 185 -19.30 43.69 -15.44
CA THR A 185 -18.29 42.90 -14.75
C THR A 185 -18.37 43.01 -13.23
N LEU A 186 -18.93 44.11 -12.69
CA LEU A 186 -18.93 44.40 -11.25
C LEU A 186 -19.66 43.32 -10.41
N PRO A 187 -20.88 42.85 -10.77
CA PRO A 187 -21.54 41.77 -10.03
C PRO A 187 -20.71 40.49 -9.99
N LEU A 188 -20.10 40.12 -11.14
CA LEU A 188 -19.28 38.92 -11.22
C LEU A 188 -17.97 39.04 -10.42
N ALA A 189 -17.29 40.19 -10.51
CA ALA A 189 -16.08 40.45 -9.75
C ALA A 189 -16.37 40.45 -8.22
N GLY A 190 -17.45 41.08 -7.80
CA GLY A 190 -17.91 41.07 -6.40
C GLY A 190 -18.23 39.65 -5.93
N TRP A 191 -18.92 38.87 -6.78
CA TRP A 191 -19.23 37.47 -6.48
C TRP A 191 -17.95 36.63 -6.32
N ILE A 192 -16.97 36.77 -7.22
CA ILE A 192 -15.67 36.06 -7.13
C ILE A 192 -15.01 36.34 -5.78
N VAL A 193 -14.98 37.59 -5.33
CA VAL A 193 -14.40 37.95 -4.02
C VAL A 193 -15.14 37.26 -2.86
N VAL A 194 -16.47 37.32 -2.87
CA VAL A 194 -17.32 36.67 -1.83
C VAL A 194 -17.15 35.15 -1.86
N TYR A 195 -17.10 34.55 -3.05
CA TYR A 195 -16.92 33.11 -3.23
C TYR A 195 -15.56 32.64 -2.72
N VAL A 196 -14.48 33.30 -3.13
CA VAL A 196 -13.12 33.00 -2.65
C VAL A 196 -13.01 33.20 -1.13
N ALA A 197 -13.59 34.27 -0.58
CA ALA A 197 -13.63 34.49 0.86
C ALA A 197 -14.39 33.36 1.59
N THR A 198 -15.52 32.90 1.03
CA THR A 198 -16.29 31.77 1.58
C THR A 198 -15.44 30.49 1.60
N LEU A 199 -14.77 30.16 0.50
CA LEU A 199 -13.86 29.01 0.45
C LEU A 199 -12.71 29.15 1.44
N ALA A 200 -12.06 30.30 1.51
CA ALA A 200 -10.96 30.58 2.43
C ALA A 200 -11.36 30.46 3.92
N ILE A 201 -12.62 30.76 4.24
CA ILE A 201 -13.15 30.64 5.61
C ILE A 201 -13.56 29.21 5.95
N PHE A 202 -14.30 28.54 5.08
CA PHE A 202 -14.91 27.25 5.41
C PHE A 202 -13.98 26.06 5.12
N VAL A 203 -13.23 26.06 4.02
CA VAL A 203 -12.41 24.91 3.61
C VAL A 203 -11.36 24.52 4.67
N PRO A 204 -10.58 25.43 5.27
CA PRO A 204 -9.64 25.06 6.33
C PRO A 204 -10.33 24.47 7.58
N ARG A 205 -11.55 24.97 7.90
CA ARG A 205 -12.33 24.46 9.04
C ARG A 205 -12.86 23.06 8.77
N ILE A 206 -13.36 22.80 7.56
CA ILE A 206 -13.83 21.48 7.12
C ILE A 206 -12.67 20.51 7.13
N ARG A 207 -11.50 20.88 6.56
CA ARG A 207 -10.28 20.07 6.57
C ARG A 207 -9.92 19.62 7.99
N ARG A 208 -9.86 20.54 8.94
CA ARG A 208 -9.53 20.20 10.34
C ARG A 208 -10.54 19.22 10.96
N ARG A 209 -11.82 19.32 10.59
CA ARG A 209 -12.86 18.36 11.03
C ARG A 209 -12.73 17.03 10.31
N SER A 210 -12.35 17.02 9.02
CA SER A 210 -12.05 15.79 8.27
C SER A 210 -10.91 14.99 8.89
N GLU A 211 -9.85 15.66 9.37
CA GLU A 211 -8.73 15.01 10.07
C GLU A 211 -9.21 14.29 11.35
N ILE A 212 -10.04 14.95 12.17
CA ILE A 212 -10.62 14.36 13.37
C ILE A 212 -11.53 13.18 13.00
N LEU A 213 -12.37 13.34 11.99
CA LEU A 213 -13.29 12.30 11.54
C LEU A 213 -12.55 11.09 10.98
N ALA A 214 -11.46 11.29 10.24
CA ALA A 214 -10.61 10.21 9.76
C ALA A 214 -10.03 9.38 10.92
N HIS A 215 -9.56 10.04 11.98
CA HIS A 215 -9.10 9.36 13.19
C HIS A 215 -10.23 8.55 13.86
N ARG A 216 -11.44 9.13 14.01
CA ARG A 216 -12.61 8.42 14.56
C ARG A 216 -13.01 7.21 13.73
N ARG A 217 -12.95 7.34 12.40
CA ARG A 217 -13.20 6.22 11.48
C ARG A 217 -12.16 5.11 11.66
N ALA A 218 -10.89 5.45 11.81
CA ALA A 218 -9.83 4.48 12.04
C ALA A 218 -10.05 3.71 13.36
N VAL A 219 -10.44 4.40 14.45
CA VAL A 219 -10.77 3.77 15.73
C VAL A 219 -11.98 2.84 15.59
N LEU A 220 -13.06 3.28 14.94
CA LEU A 220 -14.26 2.46 14.70
C LEU A 220 -13.91 1.21 13.88
N THR A 221 -13.19 1.39 12.77
CA THR A 221 -12.74 0.26 11.93
C THR A 221 -11.84 -0.69 12.73
N GLY A 222 -10.93 -0.14 13.54
CA GLY A 222 -10.06 -0.95 14.40
C GLY A 222 -10.84 -1.85 15.36
N ARG A 223 -11.85 -1.32 16.05
CA ARG A 223 -12.71 -2.11 16.97
C ARG A 223 -13.47 -3.22 16.22
N ILE A 224 -14.05 -2.90 15.06
CA ILE A 224 -14.78 -3.89 14.24
C ILE A 224 -13.84 -5.00 13.75
N VAL A 225 -12.68 -4.62 13.26
CA VAL A 225 -11.65 -5.58 12.76
C VAL A 225 -11.15 -6.47 13.90
N ASP A 226 -10.94 -5.90 15.10
CA ASP A 226 -10.49 -6.66 16.26
C ASP A 226 -11.52 -7.74 16.64
N SER A 227 -12.82 -7.39 16.75
CA SER A 227 -13.89 -8.34 17.03
C SER A 227 -13.96 -9.46 15.97
N TYR A 228 -13.80 -9.13 14.68
CA TYR A 228 -13.88 -10.12 13.61
C TYR A 228 -12.61 -10.98 13.50
N THR A 229 -11.45 -10.41 13.76
CA THR A 229 -10.18 -11.17 13.78
C THR A 229 -10.17 -12.17 14.93
N ASN A 230 -10.74 -11.81 16.07
CA ASN A 230 -10.84 -12.64 17.27
C ASN A 230 -12.24 -13.27 17.43
N ILE A 231 -12.98 -13.48 16.33
CA ILE A 231 -14.38 -13.90 16.37
C ILE A 231 -14.61 -15.18 17.19
N GLN A 232 -13.65 -16.09 17.18
CA GLN A 232 -13.73 -17.32 17.98
C GLN A 232 -13.72 -17.00 19.47
N ALA A 233 -12.85 -16.09 19.92
CA ALA A 233 -12.83 -15.65 21.32
C ALA A 233 -14.11 -14.90 21.69
N VAL A 234 -14.58 -14.01 20.79
CA VAL A 234 -15.87 -13.32 20.97
C VAL A 234 -17.02 -14.32 21.12
N LYS A 235 -17.10 -15.33 20.24
CA LYS A 235 -18.17 -16.34 20.29
C LYS A 235 -18.09 -17.26 21.52
N LEU A 236 -16.90 -17.49 22.07
CA LEU A 236 -16.71 -18.38 23.23
C LEU A 236 -16.87 -17.65 24.56
N PHE A 237 -16.45 -16.39 24.66
CA PHE A 237 -16.28 -15.71 25.95
C PHE A 237 -17.01 -14.38 26.06
N ALA A 238 -17.44 -13.76 24.94
CA ALA A 238 -18.03 -12.43 25.00
C ALA A 238 -19.51 -12.48 25.42
N ASP A 239 -19.89 -11.54 26.28
CA ASP A 239 -21.25 -11.04 26.38
C ASP A 239 -21.49 -10.13 25.17
N LEU A 240 -22.37 -10.55 24.27
CA LEU A 240 -22.67 -9.84 23.03
C LEU A 240 -23.16 -8.40 23.27
N GLU A 241 -23.89 -8.17 24.40
CA GLU A 241 -24.36 -6.81 24.74
C GLU A 241 -23.18 -5.87 25.07
N ARG A 242 -22.13 -6.38 25.72
CA ARG A 242 -20.91 -5.61 26.00
C ARG A 242 -20.10 -5.33 24.74
N GLU A 243 -20.03 -6.28 23.83
CA GLU A 243 -19.33 -6.11 22.55
C GLU A 243 -20.06 -5.09 21.66
N ASP A 244 -21.40 -5.15 21.63
CA ASP A 244 -22.23 -4.18 20.93
C ASP A 244 -22.06 -2.77 21.53
N GLU A 245 -22.00 -2.61 22.87
CA GLU A 245 -21.79 -1.31 23.51
C GLU A 245 -20.40 -0.74 23.20
N HIS A 246 -19.37 -1.60 23.12
CA HIS A 246 -18.02 -1.18 22.74
C HIS A 246 -17.96 -0.62 21.30
N ALA A 247 -18.67 -1.27 20.36
CA ALA A 247 -18.81 -0.76 19.00
C ALA A 247 -19.68 0.50 18.93
N ARG A 248 -20.78 0.55 19.72
CA ARG A 248 -21.71 1.67 19.80
C ARG A 248 -21.03 2.95 20.25
N GLU A 249 -20.16 2.91 21.25
CA GLU A 249 -19.41 4.08 21.72
C GLU A 249 -18.55 4.70 20.60
N ALA A 250 -17.83 3.87 19.85
CA ALA A 250 -17.00 4.33 18.74
C ALA A 250 -17.85 4.91 17.60
N LEU A 251 -18.98 4.26 17.30
CA LEU A 251 -19.93 4.71 16.29
C LEU A 251 -20.57 6.05 16.67
N LYS A 252 -20.96 6.22 17.93
CA LYS A 252 -21.53 7.48 18.45
C LYS A 252 -20.51 8.63 18.35
N ALA A 253 -19.28 8.40 18.79
CA ALA A 253 -18.21 9.40 18.69
C ALA A 253 -17.92 9.79 17.21
N HIS A 254 -17.91 8.81 16.30
CA HIS A 254 -17.79 9.05 14.88
C HIS A 254 -18.97 9.87 14.34
N THR A 255 -20.21 9.51 14.71
CA THR A 255 -21.43 10.18 14.26
C THR A 255 -21.48 11.64 14.73
N ASP A 256 -21.12 11.91 15.98
CA ASP A 256 -21.10 13.27 16.55
C ASP A 256 -20.11 14.18 15.79
N ASP A 257 -18.90 13.68 15.48
CA ASP A 257 -17.90 14.44 14.74
C ASP A 257 -18.28 14.58 13.25
N PHE A 258 -18.93 13.57 12.65
CA PHE A 258 -19.49 13.65 11.32
C PHE A 258 -20.58 14.71 11.20
N GLN A 259 -21.50 14.78 12.16
CA GLN A 259 -22.53 15.82 12.22
C GLN A 259 -21.94 17.23 12.35
N ARG A 260 -20.86 17.39 13.13
CA ARG A 260 -20.17 18.70 13.25
C ARG A 260 -19.54 19.13 11.93
N GLN A 261 -18.97 18.20 11.17
CA GLN A 261 -18.43 18.48 9.84
C GLN A 261 -19.55 18.85 8.85
N THR A 262 -20.62 18.06 8.79
CA THR A 262 -21.74 18.30 7.87
C THR A 262 -22.47 19.61 8.13
N ARG A 263 -22.55 20.07 9.40
CA ARG A 263 -23.06 21.42 9.72
C ARG A 263 -22.25 22.53 9.05
N LEU A 264 -20.92 22.43 9.05
CA LEU A 264 -20.06 23.41 8.36
C LEU A 264 -20.29 23.37 6.85
N ILE A 265 -20.44 22.18 6.25
CA ILE A 265 -20.74 22.01 4.83
C ILE A 265 -22.10 22.63 4.50
N THR A 266 -23.12 22.42 5.34
CA THR A 266 -24.45 23.02 5.16
C THR A 266 -24.41 24.54 5.21
N LEU A 267 -23.66 25.11 6.18
CA LEU A 267 -23.49 26.57 6.25
C LEU A 267 -22.75 27.14 5.04
N MET A 268 -21.71 26.44 4.59
CA MET A 268 -20.98 26.82 3.38
C MET A 268 -21.89 26.79 2.15
N ASN A 269 -22.70 25.74 1.99
CA ASN A 269 -23.70 25.63 0.93
C ASN A 269 -24.71 26.79 0.96
N LEU A 270 -25.17 27.19 2.14
CA LEU A 270 -26.07 28.31 2.29
C LEU A 270 -25.39 29.62 1.82
N CYS A 271 -24.15 29.88 2.24
CA CYS A 271 -23.40 31.07 1.80
C CYS A 271 -23.20 31.08 0.27
N VAL A 272 -22.81 29.96 -0.32
CA VAL A 272 -22.62 29.81 -1.77
C VAL A 272 -23.93 30.02 -2.51
N SER A 273 -25.02 29.37 -2.07
CA SER A 273 -26.35 29.51 -2.69
C SER A 273 -26.88 30.94 -2.62
N SER A 274 -26.71 31.60 -1.47
CA SER A 274 -27.11 33.00 -1.30
C SER A 274 -26.30 33.94 -2.19
N SER A 275 -24.98 33.76 -2.27
CA SER A 275 -24.11 34.54 -3.16
C SER A 275 -24.43 34.31 -4.64
N ASN A 276 -24.79 33.08 -5.03
CA ASN A 276 -25.24 32.73 -6.37
C ASN A 276 -26.55 33.45 -6.73
N GLY A 277 -27.53 33.46 -5.83
CA GLY A 277 -28.76 34.19 -6.00
C GLY A 277 -28.51 35.71 -6.19
N ALA A 278 -27.65 36.27 -5.33
CA ALA A 278 -27.24 37.66 -5.42
C ALA A 278 -26.55 37.99 -6.76
N LEU A 279 -25.68 37.10 -7.28
CA LEU A 279 -25.04 37.26 -8.57
C LEU A 279 -26.09 37.37 -9.70
N VAL A 280 -27.04 36.43 -9.76
CA VAL A 280 -28.06 36.39 -10.81
C VAL A 280 -28.92 37.67 -10.76
N VAL A 281 -29.38 38.05 -9.57
CA VAL A 281 -30.23 39.28 -9.40
C VAL A 281 -29.44 40.54 -9.74
N ALA A 282 -28.20 40.68 -9.23
CA ALA A 282 -27.39 41.88 -9.50
C ALA A 282 -27.02 42.02 -10.97
N THR A 283 -26.61 40.88 -11.62
CA THR A 283 -26.29 40.89 -13.06
C THR A 283 -27.52 41.27 -13.89
N GLY A 284 -28.69 40.69 -13.59
CA GLY A 284 -29.94 41.02 -14.25
C GLY A 284 -30.35 42.50 -14.06
N ALA A 285 -30.26 43.03 -12.82
CA ALA A 285 -30.60 44.42 -12.52
C ALA A 285 -29.67 45.40 -13.26
N VAL A 286 -28.34 45.16 -13.26
CA VAL A 286 -27.39 46.01 -13.98
C VAL A 286 -27.62 45.91 -15.48
N ALA A 287 -27.85 44.72 -16.03
CA ALA A 287 -28.09 44.52 -17.45
C ALA A 287 -29.39 45.25 -17.92
N ILE A 288 -30.48 45.11 -17.17
CA ILE A 288 -31.74 45.82 -17.46
C ILE A 288 -31.56 47.33 -17.34
N TRP A 289 -30.87 47.82 -16.29
CA TRP A 289 -30.60 49.24 -16.11
C TRP A 289 -29.79 49.82 -17.29
N LEU A 290 -28.74 49.15 -17.75
CA LEU A 290 -27.95 49.56 -18.91
C LEU A 290 -28.78 49.56 -20.21
N TRP A 291 -29.66 48.58 -20.36
CA TRP A 291 -30.57 48.51 -21.49
C TRP A 291 -31.56 49.71 -21.52
N THR A 292 -32.11 50.12 -20.37
CA THR A 292 -32.96 51.32 -20.31
C THR A 292 -32.22 52.60 -20.68
N GLN A 293 -30.88 52.60 -20.59
CA GLN A 293 -30.02 53.70 -21.05
C GLN A 293 -29.57 53.54 -22.52
N ASN A 294 -30.05 52.52 -23.26
CA ASN A 294 -29.63 52.15 -24.62
C ASN A 294 -28.11 51.85 -24.73
N LEU A 295 -27.45 51.39 -23.65
CA LEU A 295 -26.03 51.07 -23.62
C LEU A 295 -25.75 49.61 -23.91
N THR A 296 -26.76 48.73 -23.86
CA THR A 296 -26.63 47.28 -24.09
C THR A 296 -27.76 46.75 -24.95
N SER A 297 -27.48 45.68 -25.73
CA SER A 297 -28.47 44.97 -26.55
C SER A 297 -29.22 43.89 -25.75
N LEU A 298 -30.33 43.36 -26.29
CA LEU A 298 -31.04 42.20 -25.71
C LEU A 298 -30.17 40.94 -25.74
N GLY A 299 -29.35 40.77 -26.77
CA GLY A 299 -28.38 39.69 -26.87
C GLY A 299 -27.33 39.75 -25.77
N GLN A 300 -26.83 40.95 -25.45
CA GLN A 300 -25.89 41.15 -24.35
C GLN A 300 -26.51 40.84 -22.98
N ILE A 301 -27.81 41.15 -22.78
CA ILE A 301 -28.54 40.73 -21.56
C ILE A 301 -28.62 39.20 -21.50
N ALA A 302 -28.93 38.54 -22.62
CA ALA A 302 -29.01 37.08 -22.67
C ALA A 302 -27.66 36.42 -22.36
N VAL A 303 -26.57 36.98 -22.90
CA VAL A 303 -25.19 36.50 -22.55
C VAL A 303 -24.90 36.70 -21.08
N ALA A 304 -25.16 37.87 -20.52
CA ALA A 304 -24.88 38.14 -19.10
C ALA A 304 -25.67 37.22 -18.17
N ALA A 305 -26.95 37.01 -18.45
CA ALA A 305 -27.80 36.08 -17.68
C ALA A 305 -27.31 34.61 -17.83
N GLY A 306 -26.98 34.20 -19.06
CA GLY A 306 -26.45 32.86 -19.33
C GLY A 306 -25.12 32.61 -18.62
N LEU A 307 -24.19 33.57 -18.62
CA LEU A 307 -22.92 33.50 -17.89
C LEU A 307 -23.15 33.42 -16.37
N ALA A 308 -24.05 34.25 -15.80
CA ALA A 308 -24.38 34.22 -14.39
C ALA A 308 -24.94 32.85 -13.97
N ILE A 309 -25.90 32.30 -14.73
CA ILE A 309 -26.47 30.96 -14.45
C ILE A 309 -25.39 29.86 -14.58
N ARG A 310 -24.55 29.92 -15.61
CA ARG A 310 -23.48 28.94 -15.80
C ARG A 310 -22.48 28.94 -14.63
N ILE A 311 -22.06 30.11 -14.17
CA ILE A 311 -21.16 30.30 -13.02
C ILE A 311 -21.79 29.75 -11.75
N THR A 312 -23.08 29.98 -11.51
CA THR A 312 -23.77 29.43 -10.34
C THR A 312 -23.80 27.90 -10.35
N THR A 313 -24.00 27.29 -11.51
CA THR A 313 -23.97 25.84 -11.66
C THR A 313 -22.56 25.28 -11.39
N MET A 314 -21.52 25.96 -11.91
CA MET A 314 -20.12 25.55 -11.72
C MET A 314 -19.66 25.71 -10.26
N SER A 315 -20.16 26.74 -9.55
CA SER A 315 -19.73 27.04 -8.17
C SER A 315 -19.95 25.88 -7.21
N GLY A 316 -21.06 25.16 -7.34
CA GLY A 316 -21.33 23.95 -6.56
C GLY A 316 -20.34 22.84 -6.84
N TRP A 317 -20.03 22.58 -8.11
CA TRP A 317 -19.03 21.59 -8.49
C TRP A 317 -17.63 21.94 -7.98
N VAL A 318 -17.19 23.20 -8.12
CA VAL A 318 -15.88 23.67 -7.59
C VAL A 318 -15.78 23.51 -6.08
N MET A 319 -16.85 23.82 -5.36
CA MET A 319 -16.90 23.63 -3.91
C MET A 319 -16.67 22.18 -3.51
N TRP A 320 -17.41 21.24 -4.11
CA TRP A 320 -17.24 19.81 -3.84
C TRP A 320 -15.87 19.29 -4.24
N THR A 321 -15.36 19.73 -5.40
CA THR A 321 -14.02 19.37 -5.87
C THR A 321 -12.94 19.90 -4.92
N SER A 322 -13.10 21.12 -4.40
CA SER A 322 -12.17 21.68 -3.40
C SER A 322 -12.11 20.84 -2.13
N ILE A 323 -13.26 20.37 -1.62
CA ILE A 323 -13.29 19.46 -0.47
C ILE A 323 -12.59 18.15 -0.82
N GLY A 324 -12.89 17.57 -1.99
CA GLY A 324 -12.27 16.33 -2.48
C GLY A 324 -10.74 16.43 -2.63
N ILE A 325 -10.24 17.58 -3.11
CA ILE A 325 -8.78 17.83 -3.20
C ILE A 325 -8.14 17.72 -1.80
N PHE A 326 -8.72 18.34 -0.78
CA PHE A 326 -8.15 18.29 0.58
C PHE A 326 -8.25 16.91 1.20
N ASP A 327 -9.33 16.18 0.99
CA ASP A 327 -9.47 14.80 1.46
C ASP A 327 -8.43 13.90 0.78
N ASN A 328 -8.23 14.03 -0.53
CA ASN A 328 -7.22 13.31 -1.28
C ASN A 328 -5.79 13.66 -0.83
N VAL A 329 -5.50 14.95 -0.59
CA VAL A 329 -4.19 15.39 -0.06
C VAL A 329 -3.95 14.80 1.32
N GLY A 330 -4.98 14.75 2.19
CA GLY A 330 -4.90 14.09 3.49
C GLY A 330 -4.57 12.60 3.38
N GLN A 331 -5.21 11.90 2.45
CA GLN A 331 -4.95 10.48 2.17
C GLN A 331 -3.53 10.25 1.63
N VAL A 332 -3.03 11.15 0.78
CA VAL A 332 -1.62 11.10 0.32
C VAL A 332 -0.66 11.31 1.48
N GLN A 333 -0.92 12.27 2.38
CA GLN A 333 -0.09 12.51 3.56
C GLN A 333 -0.02 11.29 4.48
N GLU A 334 -1.15 10.61 4.70
CA GLU A 334 -1.19 9.37 5.50
C GLU A 334 -0.41 8.24 4.80
N GLY A 335 -0.60 8.08 3.49
CA GLY A 335 0.21 7.14 2.69
C GLY A 335 1.70 7.43 2.77
N MET A 336 2.10 8.70 2.69
CA MET A 336 3.52 9.11 2.81
C MET A 336 4.12 8.72 4.15
N ARG A 337 3.39 8.85 5.27
CA ARG A 337 3.88 8.46 6.61
C ARG A 337 4.26 6.99 6.68
N THR A 338 3.58 6.16 5.92
CA THR A 338 3.86 4.72 5.80
C THR A 338 4.94 4.46 4.75
N ILE A 339 4.83 5.03 3.55
CA ILE A 339 5.67 4.70 2.38
C ILE A 339 7.03 5.40 2.39
N ALA A 340 7.10 6.67 2.79
CA ALA A 340 8.32 7.49 2.68
C ALA A 340 9.30 7.29 3.86
N ARG A 341 9.23 6.15 4.55
CA ARG A 341 10.20 5.78 5.59
C ARG A 341 11.52 5.34 4.96
N PRO A 342 12.67 5.72 5.54
CA PRO A 342 13.96 5.23 5.05
C PRO A 342 14.05 3.71 5.20
N GLN A 343 14.72 3.07 4.26
CA GLN A 343 15.11 1.67 4.42
C GLN A 343 16.29 1.60 5.40
N THR A 344 16.13 0.80 6.44
CA THR A 344 17.16 0.66 7.49
C THR A 344 18.22 -0.36 7.13
N LEU A 345 17.90 -1.32 6.26
CA LEU A 345 18.80 -2.37 5.79
C LEU A 345 18.96 -2.22 4.28
N VAL A 346 20.06 -1.64 3.85
CA VAL A 346 20.38 -1.44 2.43
C VAL A 346 21.69 -2.16 2.13
N ASP A 347 21.75 -2.82 0.98
CA ASP A 347 23.00 -3.40 0.53
C ASP A 347 24.03 -2.30 0.21
N ALA A 348 25.29 -2.53 0.56
CA ALA A 348 26.35 -1.61 0.21
C ALA A 348 26.46 -1.48 -1.31
N ALA A 349 26.89 -0.31 -1.80
CA ALA A 349 26.99 -0.09 -3.26
C ALA A 349 28.00 -1.04 -3.94
N ASP A 350 28.94 -1.57 -3.17
CA ASP A 350 29.98 -2.53 -3.57
C ASP A 350 29.70 -3.95 -3.06
N ALA A 351 28.46 -4.23 -2.57
CA ALA A 351 28.11 -5.54 -2.04
C ALA A 351 28.26 -6.63 -3.11
N ALA A 352 29.08 -7.63 -2.79
CA ALA A 352 29.31 -8.79 -3.65
C ALA A 352 28.21 -9.86 -3.49
N GLU A 353 28.13 -10.81 -4.41
CA GLU A 353 27.32 -12.01 -4.19
C GLU A 353 28.03 -12.98 -3.23
N LEU A 354 27.34 -13.43 -2.19
CA LEU A 354 27.85 -14.46 -1.27
C LEU A 354 28.06 -15.77 -2.04
N ARG A 355 29.25 -16.35 -1.89
CA ARG A 355 29.57 -17.70 -2.35
C ARG A 355 29.89 -18.58 -1.16
N VAL A 356 29.20 -19.68 -1.05
CA VAL A 356 29.39 -20.65 0.04
C VAL A 356 30.03 -21.90 -0.58
N ASP A 357 31.28 -22.14 -0.22
CA ASP A 357 32.07 -23.30 -0.69
C ASP A 357 32.11 -24.39 0.39
N GLU A 358 32.35 -24.04 1.63
CA GLU A 358 32.49 -24.97 2.75
C GLU A 358 31.34 -24.84 3.76
N GLY A 359 30.82 -23.63 3.96
CA GLY A 359 29.71 -23.35 4.87
C GLY A 359 30.14 -23.13 6.32
N GLU A 360 31.39 -22.67 6.57
CA GLU A 360 31.79 -22.22 7.90
C GLU A 360 30.96 -21.00 8.31
N ILE A 361 30.46 -20.97 9.55
CA ILE A 361 29.77 -19.80 10.11
C ILE A 361 30.55 -19.30 11.34
N ARG A 362 30.84 -18.00 11.37
CA ARG A 362 31.61 -17.42 12.45
C ARG A 362 30.96 -16.13 12.96
N PHE A 363 30.73 -16.08 14.27
CA PHE A 363 30.33 -14.87 15.00
C PHE A 363 31.58 -14.34 15.72
N GLU A 364 31.92 -13.06 15.51
CA GLU A 364 33.09 -12.43 16.10
C GLU A 364 32.68 -11.18 16.88
N LYS A 365 32.76 -11.26 18.22
CA LYS A 365 32.47 -10.16 19.15
C LYS A 365 31.15 -9.44 18.84
N VAL A 366 30.12 -10.22 18.57
CA VAL A 366 28.82 -9.70 18.15
C VAL A 366 28.08 -9.09 19.32
N ARG A 367 27.60 -7.86 19.12
CA ARG A 367 26.76 -7.12 20.06
C ARG A 367 25.46 -6.70 19.37
N PHE A 368 24.32 -6.90 20.07
CA PHE A 368 23.02 -6.50 19.53
C PHE A 368 21.91 -6.43 20.61
N HIS A 369 21.12 -5.32 20.62
CA HIS A 369 20.16 -5.02 21.70
C HIS A 369 18.75 -4.65 21.25
N TYR A 370 18.40 -4.70 19.97
CA TYR A 370 17.13 -4.20 19.41
C TYR A 370 16.86 -2.71 19.74
N GLY A 371 17.90 -1.88 19.85
CA GLY A 371 17.78 -0.45 20.17
C GLY A 371 17.42 -0.15 21.64
N LYS A 372 17.64 -1.13 22.57
CA LYS A 372 17.44 -0.95 24.02
C LYS A 372 18.79 -0.73 24.72
N GLU A 373 18.78 -0.13 25.91
CA GLU A 373 19.99 0.10 26.73
C GLU A 373 20.48 -1.17 27.45
N GLY A 374 20.26 -2.38 26.95
CA GLY A 374 20.72 -3.59 27.62
C GLY A 374 20.40 -4.86 26.88
N GLY A 375 21.30 -5.80 26.97
CA GLY A 375 21.62 -6.84 26.06
C GLY A 375 20.61 -7.95 25.80
N VAL A 376 20.51 -8.27 24.52
CA VAL A 376 20.11 -9.60 24.09
C VAL A 376 21.36 -10.41 23.75
N ILE A 377 22.41 -9.77 23.21
CA ILE A 377 23.72 -10.39 22.90
C ILE A 377 24.81 -9.35 23.18
N ASP A 378 25.84 -9.72 23.96
CA ASP A 378 26.97 -8.84 24.29
C ASP A 378 28.29 -9.59 24.15
N ASP A 379 29.18 -9.14 23.25
CA ASP A 379 30.51 -9.68 22.94
C ASP A 379 30.57 -11.19 22.62
N LEU A 380 29.54 -11.73 21.95
CA LEU A 380 29.40 -13.14 21.65
C LEU A 380 30.31 -13.56 20.49
N SER A 381 31.10 -14.64 20.70
CA SER A 381 32.00 -15.19 19.70
C SER A 381 31.95 -16.72 19.70
N PHE A 382 31.73 -17.32 18.52
CA PHE A 382 31.82 -18.76 18.30
C PHE A 382 31.95 -19.09 16.82
N VAL A 383 32.36 -20.32 16.52
CA VAL A 383 32.50 -20.84 15.16
C VAL A 383 31.71 -22.13 15.03
N ILE A 384 31.08 -22.31 13.88
CA ILE A 384 30.45 -23.56 13.42
C ILE A 384 31.27 -24.04 12.23
N ALA A 385 31.85 -25.23 12.37
CA ALA A 385 32.69 -25.80 11.32
C ALA A 385 31.87 -26.23 10.09
N PRO A 386 32.49 -26.32 8.89
CA PRO A 386 31.85 -26.85 7.70
C PRO A 386 31.16 -28.22 7.95
N GLY A 387 29.87 -28.32 7.60
CA GLY A 387 29.08 -29.54 7.79
C GLY A 387 28.71 -29.88 9.24
N GLU A 388 29.10 -29.05 10.21
CA GLU A 388 28.77 -29.28 11.63
C GLU A 388 27.29 -28.99 11.90
N LYS A 389 26.65 -29.81 12.70
CA LYS A 389 25.27 -29.64 13.18
C LYS A 389 25.27 -29.14 14.62
N VAL A 390 24.94 -27.85 14.80
CA VAL A 390 24.97 -27.19 16.11
C VAL A 390 23.56 -26.93 16.61
N GLY A 391 23.27 -27.37 17.84
CA GLY A 391 22.03 -27.07 18.53
C GLY A 391 22.17 -25.84 19.45
N LEU A 392 21.33 -24.84 19.27
CA LEU A 392 21.21 -23.71 20.22
C LEU A 392 20.17 -24.04 21.28
N VAL A 393 20.57 -24.12 22.54
CA VAL A 393 19.73 -24.46 23.69
C VAL A 393 19.72 -23.29 24.66
N GLY A 394 18.64 -23.08 25.39
CA GLY A 394 18.53 -22.03 26.40
C GLY A 394 17.09 -21.64 26.67
N ARG A 395 16.86 -20.87 27.72
CA ARG A 395 15.53 -20.37 28.09
C ARG A 395 14.93 -19.48 27.01
N SER A 396 13.62 -19.26 27.08
CA SER A 396 12.98 -18.23 26.23
C SER A 396 13.60 -16.87 26.54
N GLY A 397 13.95 -16.11 25.51
CA GLY A 397 14.63 -14.82 25.65
C GLY A 397 16.16 -14.86 25.68
N ALA A 398 16.80 -16.04 25.71
CA ALA A 398 18.27 -16.18 25.77
C ALA A 398 19.04 -15.74 24.51
N GLY A 399 18.36 -15.25 23.46
CA GLY A 399 19.03 -14.74 22.26
C GLY A 399 19.10 -15.71 21.06
N LYS A 400 18.58 -16.96 21.16
CA LYS A 400 18.67 -17.98 20.09
C LYS A 400 18.13 -17.49 18.73
N SER A 401 16.89 -17.01 18.69
CA SER A 401 16.27 -16.48 17.45
C SER A 401 16.94 -15.20 16.96
N THR A 402 17.55 -14.42 17.88
CA THR A 402 18.31 -13.22 17.53
C THR A 402 19.55 -13.59 16.73
N LEU A 403 20.30 -14.64 17.13
CA LEU A 403 21.47 -15.11 16.37
C LEU A 403 21.09 -15.53 14.94
N VAL A 404 19.98 -16.24 14.77
CA VAL A 404 19.46 -16.61 13.46
C VAL A 404 19.07 -15.38 12.64
N ASN A 405 18.43 -14.42 13.26
CA ASN A 405 18.04 -13.17 12.58
C ASN A 405 19.26 -12.35 12.13
N LEU A 406 20.34 -12.33 12.91
CA LEU A 406 21.60 -11.68 12.55
C LEU A 406 22.31 -12.42 11.41
N LEU A 407 22.34 -13.76 11.44
CA LEU A 407 22.89 -14.60 10.36
C LEU A 407 22.18 -14.34 9.01
N LEU A 408 20.83 -14.23 9.04
CA LEU A 408 20.01 -13.94 7.85
C LEU A 408 20.02 -12.44 7.47
N ARG A 409 20.75 -11.64 8.23
CA ARG A 409 20.78 -10.19 8.09
C ARG A 409 19.37 -9.59 8.01
N PHE A 410 18.50 -9.96 8.97
CA PHE A 410 17.24 -9.24 9.21
C PHE A 410 17.48 -8.00 10.07
N TYR A 411 18.63 -7.94 10.73
CA TYR A 411 19.18 -6.81 11.46
C TYR A 411 20.69 -6.75 11.23
N ASP A 412 21.27 -5.57 11.18
CA ASP A 412 22.72 -5.41 11.22
C ASP A 412 23.19 -5.43 12.68
N VAL A 413 24.38 -5.97 12.93
CA VAL A 413 25.01 -5.98 14.26
C VAL A 413 25.39 -4.55 14.69
N GLU A 414 25.32 -4.25 15.99
CA GLU A 414 25.76 -2.95 16.53
C GLU A 414 27.28 -2.87 16.63
N SER A 415 27.94 -3.99 16.91
CA SER A 415 29.39 -4.14 16.81
C SER A 415 29.74 -5.62 16.56
N GLY A 416 30.99 -5.86 16.18
CA GLY A 416 31.43 -7.18 15.74
C GLY A 416 31.00 -7.49 14.30
N ARG A 417 31.01 -8.77 13.93
CA ARG A 417 30.63 -9.22 12.59
C ARG A 417 30.19 -10.68 12.57
N VAL A 418 29.36 -11.01 11.58
CA VAL A 418 28.97 -12.38 11.25
C VAL A 418 29.55 -12.73 9.89
N LEU A 419 30.28 -13.84 9.80
CA LEU A 419 30.97 -14.28 8.62
C LEU A 419 30.44 -15.64 8.16
N ILE A 420 30.36 -15.84 6.84
CA ILE A 420 30.15 -17.14 6.20
C ILE A 420 31.31 -17.37 5.23
N ASP A 421 32.08 -18.44 5.41
CA ASP A 421 33.32 -18.72 4.67
C ASP A 421 34.24 -17.50 4.62
N GLY A 422 34.42 -16.81 5.75
CA GLY A 422 35.23 -15.59 5.86
C GLY A 422 34.62 -14.32 5.24
N GLN A 423 33.46 -14.40 4.57
CA GLN A 423 32.77 -13.27 3.96
C GLN A 423 31.78 -12.64 4.94
N ASP A 424 31.89 -11.32 5.17
CA ASP A 424 31.02 -10.59 6.08
C ASP A 424 29.59 -10.45 5.49
N VAL A 425 28.58 -10.94 6.22
CA VAL A 425 27.16 -10.86 5.79
C VAL A 425 26.67 -9.44 5.59
N ALA A 426 27.31 -8.43 6.21
CA ALA A 426 26.98 -7.01 6.01
C ALA A 426 27.50 -6.46 4.68
N ARG A 427 28.47 -7.12 4.05
CA ARG A 427 29.13 -6.70 2.80
C ARG A 427 28.70 -7.50 1.56
N VAL A 428 27.78 -8.44 1.71
CA VAL A 428 27.21 -9.19 0.60
C VAL A 428 25.75 -8.76 0.38
N THR A 429 25.22 -9.07 -0.81
CA THR A 429 23.81 -8.75 -1.10
C THR A 429 22.88 -9.65 -0.28
N GLN A 430 21.82 -9.09 0.28
CA GLN A 430 20.84 -9.82 1.10
C GLN A 430 20.19 -10.98 0.33
N ASP A 431 19.96 -10.80 -0.97
CA ASP A 431 19.37 -11.82 -1.83
C ASP A 431 20.32 -13.03 -2.02
N SER A 432 21.63 -12.79 -2.20
CA SER A 432 22.61 -13.87 -2.31
C SER A 432 22.77 -14.61 -1.00
N LEU A 433 22.85 -13.90 0.12
CA LEU A 433 22.90 -14.47 1.46
C LEU A 433 21.70 -15.39 1.72
N ARG A 434 20.49 -14.87 1.51
CA ARG A 434 19.27 -15.63 1.78
C ARG A 434 19.05 -16.78 0.82
N ARG A 435 19.62 -16.74 -0.39
CA ARG A 435 19.65 -17.91 -1.30
C ARG A 435 20.48 -19.06 -0.73
N GLN A 436 21.59 -18.78 -0.05
CA GLN A 436 22.51 -19.78 0.48
C GLN A 436 22.07 -20.36 1.85
N VAL A 437 21.04 -19.81 2.48
CA VAL A 437 20.53 -20.29 3.77
C VAL A 437 19.10 -20.79 3.61
N GLY A 438 18.87 -22.09 3.89
CA GLY A 438 17.52 -22.66 4.01
C GLY A 438 17.01 -22.51 5.44
N MET A 439 15.75 -22.15 5.63
CA MET A 439 15.17 -22.02 6.97
C MET A 439 13.82 -22.72 7.04
N VAL A 440 13.67 -23.60 8.03
CA VAL A 440 12.38 -24.15 8.48
C VAL A 440 11.96 -23.39 9.72
N THR A 441 10.89 -22.59 9.62
CA THR A 441 10.40 -21.73 10.69
C THR A 441 9.40 -22.46 11.58
N GLN A 442 9.28 -22.04 12.84
CA GLN A 442 8.29 -22.52 13.80
C GLN A 442 6.86 -22.32 13.28
N ASP A 443 6.55 -21.12 12.79
CA ASP A 443 5.28 -20.83 12.12
C ASP A 443 5.40 -21.09 10.61
N THR A 444 4.80 -22.19 10.18
CA THR A 444 4.79 -22.64 8.78
C THR A 444 3.72 -21.91 7.98
N SER A 445 3.90 -20.61 7.75
CA SER A 445 3.00 -19.84 6.91
C SER A 445 3.16 -20.18 5.43
N LEU A 446 2.04 -20.44 4.78
CA LEU A 446 1.96 -20.65 3.34
C LEU A 446 1.32 -19.42 2.67
N LEU A 447 1.80 -19.10 1.50
CA LEU A 447 1.22 -18.04 0.67
C LEU A 447 -0.13 -18.50 0.11
N HIS A 448 -1.07 -17.56 -0.05
CA HIS A 448 -2.36 -17.83 -0.72
C HIS A 448 -2.14 -17.99 -2.24
N ARG A 449 -1.57 -19.13 -2.59
CA ARG A 449 -1.21 -19.57 -3.95
C ARG A 449 -1.42 -21.07 -4.06
N SER A 450 -1.15 -21.65 -5.23
CA SER A 450 -1.16 -23.09 -5.40
C SER A 450 -0.10 -23.77 -4.49
N ILE A 451 -0.29 -25.06 -4.23
CA ILE A 451 0.73 -25.85 -3.51
C ILE A 451 2.03 -25.88 -4.33
N ALA A 452 1.93 -26.01 -5.65
CA ALA A 452 3.09 -25.93 -6.54
C ALA A 452 3.87 -24.63 -6.34
N ASP A 453 3.20 -23.46 -6.39
CA ASP A 453 3.83 -22.16 -6.18
C ASP A 453 4.49 -22.05 -4.79
N ASN A 454 3.84 -22.62 -3.77
CA ASN A 454 4.39 -22.62 -2.42
C ASN A 454 5.69 -23.42 -2.32
N ILE A 455 5.82 -24.55 -3.00
CA ILE A 455 7.04 -25.35 -3.01
C ILE A 455 8.10 -24.71 -3.91
N LEU A 456 7.72 -24.29 -5.12
CA LEU A 456 8.59 -23.61 -6.08
C LEU A 456 9.12 -22.27 -5.58
N TYR A 457 8.50 -21.67 -4.54
CA TYR A 457 8.99 -20.43 -3.94
C TYR A 457 10.44 -20.55 -3.42
N GLY A 458 10.89 -21.76 -3.05
CA GLY A 458 12.29 -22.03 -2.67
C GLY A 458 13.26 -21.93 -3.86
N ARG A 459 12.85 -22.34 -5.06
CA ARG A 459 13.59 -22.27 -6.33
C ARG A 459 12.61 -22.17 -7.50
N PRO A 460 12.24 -20.95 -7.93
CA PRO A 460 11.19 -20.71 -8.92
C PRO A 460 11.42 -21.38 -10.28
N ASP A 461 12.68 -21.51 -10.69
CA ASP A 461 13.07 -22.07 -11.99
C ASP A 461 13.27 -23.59 -11.96
N ALA A 462 12.89 -24.26 -10.85
CA ALA A 462 13.03 -25.71 -10.75
C ALA A 462 12.02 -26.43 -11.64
N PRO A 463 12.43 -27.51 -12.33
CA PRO A 463 11.51 -28.33 -13.11
C PRO A 463 10.49 -29.03 -12.20
N ARG A 464 9.32 -29.36 -12.79
CA ARG A 464 8.19 -29.96 -12.05
C ARG A 464 8.59 -31.29 -11.36
N GLU A 465 9.44 -32.07 -12.01
CA GLU A 465 9.96 -33.34 -11.49
C GLU A 465 10.77 -33.14 -10.20
N ALA A 466 11.62 -32.10 -10.16
CA ALA A 466 12.37 -31.76 -8.96
C ALA A 466 11.46 -31.28 -7.80
N MET A 467 10.40 -30.54 -8.12
CA MET A 467 9.39 -30.14 -7.16
C MET A 467 8.66 -31.37 -6.56
N ILE A 468 8.25 -32.33 -7.41
CA ILE A 468 7.60 -33.56 -6.96
C ILE A 468 8.55 -34.39 -6.10
N ALA A 469 9.80 -34.58 -6.52
CA ALA A 469 10.81 -35.31 -5.74
C ALA A 469 11.05 -34.66 -4.37
N ALA A 470 11.07 -33.32 -4.28
CA ALA A 470 11.16 -32.62 -3.00
C ALA A 470 9.92 -32.85 -2.13
N ALA A 471 8.73 -32.90 -2.72
CA ALA A 471 7.49 -33.20 -2.00
C ALA A 471 7.43 -34.67 -1.53
N GLU A 472 7.97 -35.62 -2.30
CA GLU A 472 8.09 -37.03 -1.90
C GLU A 472 9.03 -37.18 -0.72
N ARG A 473 10.23 -36.58 -0.76
CA ARG A 473 11.19 -36.55 0.35
C ARG A 473 10.63 -35.88 1.61
N ALA A 474 9.70 -34.95 1.46
CA ALA A 474 8.99 -34.30 2.57
C ALA A 474 7.74 -35.08 3.01
N HIS A 475 7.50 -36.29 2.52
CA HIS A 475 6.27 -37.08 2.74
C HIS A 475 4.99 -36.27 2.48
N ALA A 476 5.05 -35.31 1.52
CA ALA A 476 3.94 -34.44 1.17
C ALA A 476 3.15 -34.91 -0.06
N HIS A 477 3.79 -35.62 -1.00
CA HIS A 477 3.20 -36.01 -2.28
C HIS A 477 1.89 -36.78 -2.13
N ALA A 478 1.85 -37.77 -1.23
CA ALA A 478 0.72 -38.65 -1.07
C ALA A 478 -0.58 -37.92 -0.68
N PHE A 479 -0.52 -36.95 0.21
CA PHE A 479 -1.72 -36.18 0.55
C PHE A 479 -2.02 -35.08 -0.48
N ILE A 480 -0.98 -34.50 -1.13
CA ILE A 480 -1.17 -33.43 -2.13
C ILE A 480 -2.03 -33.93 -3.30
N ILE A 481 -1.75 -35.11 -3.83
CA ILE A 481 -2.50 -35.65 -4.98
C ILE A 481 -3.98 -35.88 -4.68
N GLY A 482 -4.36 -36.08 -3.42
CA GLY A 482 -5.74 -36.23 -2.96
C GLY A 482 -6.48 -34.92 -2.72
N LEU A 483 -5.80 -33.77 -2.79
CA LEU A 483 -6.44 -32.48 -2.51
C LEU A 483 -7.29 -32.00 -3.68
N ALA A 484 -8.40 -31.34 -3.36
CA ALA A 484 -9.23 -30.59 -4.30
C ALA A 484 -9.81 -29.35 -3.60
N ASP A 485 -9.90 -28.24 -4.32
CA ASP A 485 -10.55 -27.03 -3.81
C ASP A 485 -11.97 -26.84 -4.40
N GLY A 486 -12.66 -25.81 -3.90
CA GLY A 486 -14.04 -25.52 -4.32
C GLY A 486 -14.19 -25.06 -5.77
N GLU A 487 -13.08 -24.73 -6.46
CA GLU A 487 -13.06 -24.31 -7.86
C GLU A 487 -12.66 -25.48 -8.81
N GLY A 488 -12.49 -26.69 -8.25
CA GLY A 488 -12.20 -27.90 -9.02
C GLY A 488 -10.73 -28.10 -9.36
N ARG A 489 -9.80 -27.26 -8.85
CA ARG A 489 -8.35 -27.49 -8.97
C ARG A 489 -7.95 -28.65 -8.08
N ARG A 490 -7.02 -29.51 -8.55
CA ARG A 490 -6.61 -30.74 -7.87
C ARG A 490 -5.11 -30.84 -7.69
N GLY A 491 -4.69 -31.58 -6.68
CA GLY A 491 -3.29 -31.89 -6.40
C GLY A 491 -2.46 -30.65 -6.19
N TYR A 492 -1.36 -30.53 -6.88
CA TYR A 492 -0.41 -29.40 -6.79
C TYR A 492 -1.01 -28.05 -7.20
N GLU A 493 -2.05 -28.02 -8.02
CA GLU A 493 -2.72 -26.80 -8.48
C GLU A 493 -3.76 -26.27 -7.45
N THR A 494 -4.04 -27.03 -6.40
CA THR A 494 -4.98 -26.63 -5.33
C THR A 494 -4.47 -25.37 -4.64
N LEU A 495 -5.33 -24.35 -4.50
CA LEU A 495 -5.01 -23.13 -3.76
C LEU A 495 -5.05 -23.38 -2.26
N VAL A 496 -4.05 -22.87 -1.59
CA VAL A 496 -4.01 -22.81 -0.13
C VAL A 496 -4.71 -21.53 0.32
N GLY A 497 -5.66 -21.61 1.25
CA GLY A 497 -6.36 -20.47 1.82
C GLY A 497 -5.41 -19.57 2.63
N GLU A 498 -5.91 -18.41 3.05
CA GLU A 498 -5.14 -17.48 3.88
C GLU A 498 -4.54 -18.23 5.08
N ARG A 499 -3.24 -18.13 5.28
CA ARG A 499 -2.45 -18.88 6.29
C ARG A 499 -2.51 -20.41 6.14
N GLY A 500 -2.88 -20.93 4.98
CA GLY A 500 -2.96 -22.37 4.74
C GLY A 500 -4.08 -23.07 5.50
N VAL A 501 -5.20 -22.43 5.76
CA VAL A 501 -6.33 -22.96 6.58
C VAL A 501 -6.97 -24.24 6.03
N LYS A 502 -6.76 -24.56 4.76
CA LYS A 502 -7.25 -25.81 4.15
C LYS A 502 -6.38 -27.03 4.44
N LEU A 503 -5.20 -26.83 5.03
CA LEU A 503 -4.25 -27.88 5.38
C LEU A 503 -4.16 -28.04 6.90
N SER A 504 -3.94 -29.26 7.39
CA SER A 504 -3.58 -29.51 8.79
C SER A 504 -2.21 -28.90 9.14
N GLY A 505 -1.88 -28.74 10.42
CA GLY A 505 -0.57 -28.27 10.86
C GLY A 505 0.58 -29.07 10.27
N GLY A 506 0.51 -30.39 10.33
CA GLY A 506 1.51 -31.29 9.76
C GLY A 506 1.59 -31.27 8.24
N GLN A 507 0.47 -31.05 7.54
CA GLN A 507 0.46 -30.89 6.09
C GLN A 507 1.16 -29.59 5.68
N ARG A 508 0.85 -28.46 6.37
CA ARG A 508 1.54 -27.19 6.13
C ARG A 508 3.05 -27.31 6.32
N GLN A 509 3.45 -27.97 7.41
CA GLN A 509 4.86 -28.16 7.73
C GLN A 509 5.59 -28.99 6.66
N ARG A 510 5.00 -30.09 6.19
CA ARG A 510 5.59 -30.91 5.11
C ARG A 510 5.73 -30.15 3.80
N VAL A 511 4.77 -29.28 3.45
CA VAL A 511 4.90 -28.38 2.30
C VAL A 511 6.04 -27.37 2.50
N ALA A 512 6.19 -26.81 3.71
CA ALA A 512 7.29 -25.90 4.03
C ALA A 512 8.67 -26.62 3.98
N ILE A 513 8.76 -27.88 4.46
CA ILE A 513 9.97 -28.70 4.35
C ILE A 513 10.27 -29.00 2.88
N ALA A 514 9.27 -29.34 2.05
CA ALA A 514 9.45 -29.55 0.61
C ALA A 514 10.04 -28.32 -0.09
N ARG A 515 9.59 -27.10 0.30
CA ARG A 515 10.16 -25.82 -0.18
C ARG A 515 11.65 -25.71 0.13
N VAL A 516 12.07 -26.07 1.35
CA VAL A 516 13.48 -25.98 1.78
C VAL A 516 14.32 -27.07 1.13
N LEU A 517 13.78 -28.30 0.98
CA LEU A 517 14.42 -29.39 0.23
C LEU A 517 14.69 -29.00 -1.23
N LEU A 518 13.68 -28.38 -1.88
CA LEU A 518 13.83 -27.92 -3.27
C LEU A 518 14.88 -26.81 -3.41
N LYS A 519 14.93 -25.90 -2.43
CA LYS A 519 15.92 -24.83 -2.35
C LYS A 519 17.35 -25.36 -2.29
N ASN A 520 17.56 -26.44 -1.55
CA ASN A 520 18.82 -27.16 -1.38
C ASN A 520 20.03 -26.28 -1.04
N ALA A 521 19.84 -25.33 -0.10
CA ALA A 521 20.89 -24.43 0.36
C ALA A 521 21.97 -25.19 1.18
N PRO A 522 23.26 -24.77 1.15
CA PRO A 522 24.37 -25.40 1.89
C PRO A 522 24.28 -25.17 3.42
N ILE A 523 23.68 -24.08 3.84
CA ILE A 523 23.44 -23.78 5.27
C ILE A 523 21.97 -23.96 5.57
N LEU A 524 21.67 -24.63 6.70
CA LEU A 524 20.31 -24.91 7.15
C LEU A 524 20.06 -24.35 8.55
N VAL A 525 18.95 -23.65 8.71
CA VAL A 525 18.43 -23.21 10.01
C VAL A 525 17.11 -23.92 10.31
N LEU A 526 17.01 -24.55 11.48
CA LEU A 526 15.81 -25.21 11.96
C LEU A 526 15.31 -24.49 13.23
N ASP A 527 14.12 -23.91 13.16
CA ASP A 527 13.48 -23.24 14.32
C ASP A 527 12.23 -24.04 14.72
N GLU A 528 12.31 -24.81 15.79
CA GLU A 528 11.25 -25.61 16.44
C GLU A 528 10.29 -26.35 15.46
N ALA A 529 10.84 -27.12 14.54
CA ALA A 529 10.12 -27.67 13.38
C ALA A 529 9.03 -28.74 13.69
N THR A 530 8.62 -29.01 14.94
CA THR A 530 7.76 -30.18 15.25
C THR A 530 6.74 -30.00 16.39
N SER A 531 6.26 -28.79 16.72
CA SER A 531 5.28 -28.61 17.81
C SER A 531 3.86 -29.10 17.44
N ALA A 532 3.22 -29.88 18.33
CA ALA A 532 1.80 -30.31 18.33
C ALA A 532 1.32 -31.15 17.12
N LEU A 533 1.95 -32.31 16.86
CA LEU A 533 1.58 -33.23 15.78
C LEU A 533 1.30 -34.66 16.31
N ASP A 534 0.50 -35.43 15.57
CA ASP A 534 0.27 -36.86 15.82
C ASP A 534 1.58 -37.64 15.61
N SER A 535 1.76 -38.73 16.37
CA SER A 535 3.02 -39.49 16.43
C SER A 535 3.53 -40.02 15.08
N GLU A 536 2.64 -40.45 14.19
CA GLU A 536 3.02 -40.92 12.85
C GLU A 536 3.50 -39.77 11.94
N VAL A 537 2.81 -38.64 12.01
CA VAL A 537 3.18 -37.41 11.24
C VAL A 537 4.50 -36.85 11.77
N GLU A 538 4.75 -36.94 13.07
CA GLU A 538 6.00 -36.52 13.69
C GLU A 538 7.19 -37.35 13.21
N ALA A 539 7.05 -38.68 13.13
CA ALA A 539 8.10 -39.54 12.61
C ALA A 539 8.48 -39.23 11.15
N ALA A 540 7.49 -39.03 10.27
CA ALA A 540 7.70 -38.65 8.87
C ALA A 540 8.39 -37.28 8.73
N ILE A 541 8.05 -36.33 9.58
CA ILE A 541 8.70 -35.01 9.62
C ILE A 541 10.14 -35.11 10.09
N GLN A 542 10.42 -35.92 11.14
CA GLN A 542 11.77 -36.15 11.63
C GLN A 542 12.66 -36.77 10.55
N GLU A 543 12.18 -37.80 9.85
CA GLU A 543 12.89 -38.43 8.74
C GLU A 543 13.22 -37.42 7.65
N SER A 544 12.24 -36.57 7.27
CA SER A 544 12.43 -35.48 6.30
C SER A 544 13.47 -34.45 6.77
N LEU A 545 13.50 -34.12 8.07
CA LEU A 545 14.49 -33.20 8.64
C LEU A 545 15.89 -33.81 8.66
N TYR A 546 16.05 -35.12 9.00
CA TYR A 546 17.34 -35.78 8.91
C TYR A 546 17.87 -35.80 7.48
N SER A 547 17.03 -36.15 6.50
CA SER A 547 17.41 -36.10 5.10
C SER A 547 17.76 -34.66 4.63
N LEU A 548 17.15 -33.63 5.20
CA LEU A 548 17.44 -32.24 4.90
C LEU A 548 18.80 -31.79 5.45
N MET A 549 19.23 -32.33 6.59
CA MET A 549 20.50 -31.98 7.28
C MET A 549 21.73 -32.66 6.67
N GLU A 550 21.57 -33.67 5.83
CA GLU A 550 22.70 -34.42 5.26
C GLU A 550 23.61 -33.51 4.41
N GLY A 551 24.93 -33.54 4.72
CA GLY A 551 25.95 -32.80 3.98
C GLY A 551 25.87 -31.28 4.10
N LYS A 552 25.20 -30.74 5.11
CA LYS A 552 25.01 -29.31 5.32
C LYS A 552 25.50 -28.83 6.67
N THR A 553 25.88 -27.56 6.75
CA THR A 553 26.08 -26.89 8.04
C THR A 553 24.72 -26.51 8.62
N VAL A 554 24.45 -26.94 9.86
CA VAL A 554 23.11 -26.81 10.47
C VAL A 554 23.16 -26.02 11.75
N ILE A 555 22.24 -25.08 11.89
CA ILE A 555 21.89 -24.44 13.17
C ILE A 555 20.46 -24.83 13.52
N ALA A 556 20.28 -25.52 14.65
CA ALA A 556 18.96 -25.91 15.14
C ALA A 556 18.65 -25.18 16.46
N ILE A 557 17.55 -24.40 16.50
CA ILE A 557 16.99 -23.96 17.79
C ILE A 557 16.21 -25.12 18.34
N ALA A 558 16.82 -25.78 19.34
CA ALA A 558 16.34 -27.06 19.81
C ALA A 558 15.40 -26.88 21.01
N HIS A 559 14.14 -27.21 20.78
CA HIS A 559 13.12 -27.32 21.83
C HIS A 559 12.67 -28.76 22.09
N ARG A 560 13.07 -29.73 21.24
CA ARG A 560 12.74 -31.16 21.39
C ARG A 560 13.98 -32.03 21.57
N LEU A 561 13.83 -33.05 22.44
CA LEU A 561 14.87 -33.99 22.78
C LEU A 561 15.43 -34.75 21.55
N SER A 562 14.56 -35.13 20.61
CA SER A 562 14.95 -35.83 19.37
C SER A 562 15.83 -34.99 18.46
N THR A 563 15.56 -33.69 18.32
CA THR A 563 16.38 -32.76 17.53
C THR A 563 17.76 -32.57 18.20
N ILE A 564 17.78 -32.43 19.54
CA ILE A 564 19.02 -32.25 20.30
C ILE A 564 19.95 -33.48 20.15
N ALA A 565 19.39 -34.68 20.15
CA ALA A 565 20.17 -35.91 20.04
C ALA A 565 20.87 -36.11 18.68
N ALA A 566 20.43 -35.42 17.65
CA ALA A 566 21.01 -35.47 16.31
C ALA A 566 22.10 -34.41 16.04
N MET A 567 22.40 -33.56 17.04
CA MET A 567 23.39 -32.49 16.89
C MET A 567 24.78 -32.97 17.32
N ASP A 568 25.80 -32.56 16.54
CA ASP A 568 27.20 -32.88 16.85
C ASP A 568 27.68 -32.10 18.06
N ARG A 569 27.22 -30.86 18.21
CA ARG A 569 27.55 -29.98 19.35
C ARG A 569 26.35 -29.14 19.77
N LEU A 570 26.28 -28.85 21.06
CA LEU A 570 25.29 -27.96 21.65
C LEU A 570 25.97 -26.71 22.20
N ILE A 571 25.33 -25.57 21.99
CA ILE A 571 25.70 -24.27 22.56
C ILE A 571 24.55 -23.85 23.47
N VAL A 572 24.82 -23.69 24.75
CA VAL A 572 23.83 -23.27 25.75
C VAL A 572 23.97 -21.79 25.98
N LEU A 573 22.88 -21.07 25.73
CA LEU A 573 22.77 -19.63 25.88
C LEU A 573 21.97 -19.27 27.12
N GLU A 574 22.47 -18.33 27.91
CA GLU A 574 21.77 -17.69 29.02
C GLU A 574 22.08 -16.20 28.99
N ASP A 575 21.04 -15.37 29.01
CA ASP A 575 21.12 -13.88 28.99
C ASP A 575 22.05 -13.31 27.91
N GLY A 576 22.12 -13.96 26.75
CA GLY A 576 22.91 -13.51 25.60
C GLY A 576 24.32 -14.04 25.51
N ASP A 577 24.80 -14.75 26.54
CA ASP A 577 26.14 -15.33 26.62
C ASP A 577 26.15 -16.85 26.44
N ILE A 578 27.26 -17.39 25.95
CA ILE A 578 27.50 -18.82 25.87
C ILE A 578 28.01 -19.32 27.25
N VAL A 579 27.17 -20.07 27.95
CA VAL A 579 27.52 -20.58 29.30
C VAL A 579 28.05 -22.00 29.28
N GLU A 580 27.62 -22.83 28.34
CA GLU A 580 28.09 -24.20 28.15
C GLU A 580 28.20 -24.54 26.66
N THR A 581 29.20 -25.39 26.33
CA THR A 581 29.33 -25.98 25.00
C THR A 581 29.90 -27.37 25.10
N GLY A 582 29.43 -28.29 24.28
CA GLY A 582 29.85 -29.70 24.25
C GLY A 582 28.82 -30.59 23.59
N THR A 583 29.09 -31.88 23.54
CA THR A 583 28.15 -32.90 23.08
C THR A 583 27.02 -33.10 24.10
N HIS A 584 25.93 -33.70 23.66
CA HIS A 584 24.81 -34.05 24.53
C HIS A 584 25.25 -34.83 25.78
N GLN A 585 26.12 -35.85 25.63
CA GLN A 585 26.59 -36.68 26.73
C GLN A 585 27.50 -35.92 27.70
N GLU A 586 28.43 -35.12 27.20
CA GLU A 586 29.30 -34.27 27.99
C GLU A 586 28.54 -33.28 28.86
N LEU A 587 27.54 -32.60 28.27
CA LEU A 587 26.76 -31.61 29.00
C LEU A 587 25.82 -32.23 30.05
N LEU A 588 25.29 -33.44 29.81
CA LEU A 588 24.57 -34.19 30.83
C LEU A 588 25.46 -34.58 31.99
N ALA A 589 26.69 -35.08 31.69
CA ALA A 589 27.66 -35.50 32.72
C ALA A 589 28.14 -34.31 33.57
N ARG A 590 28.25 -33.10 33.01
CA ARG A 590 28.60 -31.88 33.78
C ARG A 590 27.55 -31.46 34.79
N GLY A 591 26.28 -31.88 34.62
CA GLY A 591 25.20 -31.55 35.55
C GLY A 591 24.79 -30.09 35.63
N GLY A 592 25.16 -29.29 34.64
CA GLY A 592 24.95 -27.86 34.58
C GLY A 592 23.54 -27.43 34.11
N ILE A 593 23.46 -26.26 33.48
CA ILE A 593 22.19 -25.66 33.01
C ILE A 593 21.51 -26.57 31.99
N TYR A 594 22.28 -27.11 31.03
CA TYR A 594 21.75 -28.06 30.04
C TYR A 594 21.11 -29.28 30.69
N ALA A 595 21.79 -29.91 31.64
CA ALA A 595 21.27 -31.07 32.34
C ALA A 595 20.01 -30.75 33.15
N ALA A 596 19.90 -29.55 33.69
CA ALA A 596 18.69 -29.10 34.39
C ALA A 596 17.52 -28.87 33.42
N LEU A 597 17.76 -28.29 32.22
CA LEU A 597 16.75 -28.13 31.17
C LEU A 597 16.29 -29.48 30.63
N TRP A 598 17.23 -30.40 30.38
CA TRP A 598 16.94 -31.75 29.92
C TRP A 598 16.04 -32.52 30.90
N ARG A 599 16.38 -32.53 32.21
CA ARG A 599 15.58 -33.17 33.24
C ARG A 599 14.15 -32.65 33.31
N ARG A 600 13.95 -31.34 33.13
CA ARG A 600 12.60 -30.76 33.11
C ARG A 600 11.77 -31.21 31.90
N GLN A 601 12.41 -31.42 30.74
CA GLN A 601 11.71 -31.87 29.54
C GLN A 601 11.51 -33.41 29.50
N SER A 602 12.45 -34.18 30.06
CA SER A 602 12.39 -35.64 30.09
C SER A 602 11.63 -36.20 31.32
N GLY A 603 11.57 -35.45 32.42
CA GLY A 603 11.01 -35.89 33.70
C GLY A 603 9.50 -36.16 33.71
N GLY A 604 8.75 -35.68 32.72
CA GLY A 604 7.33 -36.02 32.54
C GLY A 604 7.07 -37.41 31.94
N PHE A 605 8.12 -38.08 31.39
CA PHE A 605 7.97 -39.38 30.71
C PHE A 605 8.66 -40.55 31.46
N LEU A 606 9.55 -40.28 32.41
CA LEU A 606 10.34 -41.33 33.05
C LEU A 606 9.87 -41.70 34.47
N ASP A 607 9.16 -40.84 35.18
CA ASP A 607 8.62 -41.12 36.51
C ASP A 607 7.33 -41.97 36.51
N ALA A 608 6.71 -42.21 35.36
CA ALA A 608 5.52 -43.07 35.23
C ALA A 608 5.86 -44.59 35.12
N ARG A 609 7.15 -44.97 35.13
CA ARG A 609 7.58 -46.40 35.07
C ARG A 609 8.32 -46.88 36.34
N ALA A 610 8.35 -46.08 37.38
CA ALA A 610 8.96 -46.44 38.67
C ALA A 610 7.97 -46.34 39.85
N ALA A 611 6.68 -46.58 39.59
CA ALA A 611 5.67 -46.76 40.63
C ALA A 611 4.86 -48.04 40.32
#